data_6cc6e0c4676ae746e83b9389993f7180
#
_entry.id   6cc6e0c4676ae746e83b9389993f7180
#
_cell.length_a   1.000
_cell.length_b   1.000
_cell.length_c   1.000
_cell.angle_alpha   90.00
_cell.angle_beta   90.00
_cell.angle_gamma   90.00
#
_symmetry.space_group_name_H-M   'P 1'
#
loop_
_entity.id
_entity.type
_entity.pdbx_description
1 polymer ?
#
loop_
_entity_poly.entity_id
_entity_poly.type
_entity_poly.pdbx_seq_one_letter_code
_entity_poly.pdbx_strand_id
1 'polypeptide(L)'
;MTDSNDRPTVALGPRIVASGGFTALYREGMSLIEDVAAYLDGDGRTQSRGLPREASFVYATESMRLTTRLMQLASWLLLQRAVNEGELTPENARLEKEKVKFSATPTERGGPGFSALPDRLRDYIAQGDRLFDRVQQFDKLERGTVAEAGPADTEGSIGDQLSRLRAAFGKLQG
;
A
#
# COMPACT_ATOMS: atom_id res chain seq x y z
N MET A 1 -42.61 -26.93 -4.91
CA MET A 1 -41.40 -27.12 -4.10
C MET A 1 -40.22 -26.95 -5.02
N THR A 2 -39.70 -25.77 -5.12
CA THR A 2 -38.49 -25.45 -5.85
C THR A 2 -37.64 -24.60 -4.94
N ASP A 3 -36.65 -25.25 -4.35
CA ASP A 3 -35.59 -24.62 -3.58
C ASP A 3 -34.73 -23.75 -4.52
N SER A 4 -35.00 -22.48 -4.55
CA SER A 4 -34.08 -21.50 -5.14
C SER A 4 -33.01 -21.18 -4.13
N ASN A 5 -31.93 -21.95 -4.18
CA ASN A 5 -30.69 -21.65 -3.45
C ASN A 5 -29.98 -20.47 -4.16
N ASP A 6 -30.49 -19.28 -3.96
CA ASP A 6 -29.87 -18.05 -4.43
C ASP A 6 -28.78 -17.65 -3.42
N ARG A 7 -27.63 -18.33 -3.53
CA ARG A 7 -26.43 -17.89 -2.84
C ARG A 7 -25.83 -16.74 -3.64
N PRO A 8 -25.60 -15.57 -3.01
CA PRO A 8 -24.94 -14.49 -3.70
C PRO A 8 -23.57 -14.98 -4.18
N THR A 9 -23.38 -15.00 -5.49
CA THR A 9 -22.10 -15.29 -6.11
C THR A 9 -21.14 -14.15 -5.73
N VAL A 10 -20.40 -14.35 -4.65
CA VAL A 10 -19.30 -13.47 -4.29
C VAL A 10 -18.30 -13.52 -5.43
N ALA A 11 -18.04 -12.39 -6.06
CA ALA A 11 -17.05 -12.27 -7.11
C ALA A 11 -15.65 -12.58 -6.51
N LEU A 12 -15.26 -13.85 -6.57
CA LEU A 12 -13.99 -14.34 -6.00
C LEU A 12 -12.78 -13.92 -6.85
N GLY A 13 -12.98 -13.61 -8.13
CA GLY A 13 -11.91 -13.30 -9.07
C GLY A 13 -11.05 -12.09 -8.66
N PRO A 14 -11.62 -10.91 -8.40
CA PRO A 14 -10.84 -9.73 -7.97
C PRO A 14 -10.14 -9.92 -6.61
N ARG A 15 -10.76 -10.66 -5.70
CA ARG A 15 -10.18 -10.98 -4.39
C ARG A 15 -8.98 -11.93 -4.48
N ILE A 16 -9.02 -12.91 -5.38
CA ILE A 16 -7.92 -13.87 -5.57
C ILE A 16 -6.72 -13.17 -6.21
N VAL A 17 -6.94 -12.30 -7.18
CA VAL A 17 -5.88 -11.52 -7.82
C VAL A 17 -5.27 -10.51 -6.83
N ALA A 18 -6.09 -9.82 -6.05
CA ALA A 18 -5.64 -8.92 -4.99
C ALA A 18 -4.87 -9.67 -3.90
N SER A 19 -5.30 -10.86 -3.50
CA SER A 19 -4.63 -11.71 -2.52
C SER A 19 -3.26 -12.19 -3.01
N GLY A 20 -3.14 -12.63 -4.28
CA GLY A 20 -1.87 -13.05 -4.88
C GLY A 20 -0.87 -11.90 -5.01
N GLY A 21 -1.33 -10.76 -5.47
CA GLY A 21 -0.52 -9.53 -5.57
C GLY A 21 -0.07 -9.03 -4.20
N PHE A 22 -0.93 -9.11 -3.20
CA PHE A 22 -0.59 -8.75 -1.82
C PHE A 22 0.48 -9.67 -1.23
N THR A 23 0.39 -10.99 -1.42
CA THR A 23 1.38 -11.94 -0.89
C THR A 23 2.79 -11.66 -1.43
N ALA A 24 2.91 -11.34 -2.71
CA ALA A 24 4.18 -10.94 -3.32
C ALA A 24 4.71 -9.62 -2.72
N LEU A 25 3.84 -8.62 -2.57
CA LEU A 25 4.17 -7.32 -1.99
C LEU A 25 4.61 -7.45 -0.53
N TYR A 26 3.92 -8.27 0.25
CA TYR A 26 4.26 -8.55 1.64
C TYR A 26 5.64 -9.21 1.77
N ARG A 27 5.90 -10.23 0.97
CA ARG A 27 7.19 -10.94 0.98
C ARG A 27 8.34 -10.02 0.60
N GLU A 28 8.18 -9.24 -0.46
CA GLU A 28 9.17 -8.26 -0.90
C GLU A 28 9.42 -7.20 0.18
N GLY A 29 8.36 -6.69 0.80
CA GLY A 29 8.46 -5.68 1.86
C GLY A 29 9.20 -6.19 3.09
N MET A 30 8.86 -7.37 3.59
CA MET A 30 9.53 -7.95 4.75
C MET A 30 10.99 -8.28 4.46
N SER A 31 11.30 -8.81 3.28
CA SER A 31 12.68 -9.06 2.87
C SER A 31 13.51 -7.77 2.82
N LEU A 32 12.95 -6.70 2.25
CA LEU A 32 13.65 -5.41 2.21
C LEU A 32 13.92 -4.85 3.62
N ILE A 33 12.96 -4.99 4.53
CA ILE A 33 13.12 -4.54 5.93
C ILE A 33 14.27 -5.30 6.61
N GLU A 34 14.30 -6.62 6.46
CA GLU A 34 15.36 -7.47 7.02
C GLU A 34 16.74 -7.13 6.43
N ASP A 35 16.82 -6.97 5.11
CA ASP A 35 18.06 -6.64 4.41
C ASP A 35 18.61 -5.27 4.82
N VAL A 36 17.74 -4.26 4.94
CA VAL A 36 18.13 -2.91 5.37
C VAL A 36 18.57 -2.91 6.82
N ALA A 37 17.85 -3.60 7.71
CA ALA A 37 18.24 -3.71 9.11
C ALA A 37 19.62 -4.36 9.27
N ALA A 38 19.87 -5.46 8.57
CA ALA A 38 21.17 -6.14 8.57
C ALA A 38 22.29 -5.25 8.00
N TYR A 39 21.99 -4.51 6.92
CA TYR A 39 22.95 -3.58 6.32
C TYR A 39 23.33 -2.45 7.26
N LEU A 40 22.35 -1.79 7.86
CA LEU A 40 22.59 -0.63 8.74
C LEU A 40 23.32 -1.03 10.03
N ASP A 41 23.10 -2.24 10.52
CA ASP A 41 23.82 -2.76 11.70
C ASP A 41 25.20 -3.32 11.37
N GLY A 42 25.45 -3.73 10.13
CA GLY A 42 26.68 -4.35 9.65
C GLY A 42 27.50 -3.43 8.75
N ASP A 43 27.51 -3.75 7.45
CA ASP A 43 28.35 -3.10 6.43
C ASP A 43 28.12 -1.58 6.35
N GLY A 44 26.86 -1.15 6.47
CA GLY A 44 26.53 0.27 6.43
C GLY A 44 27.16 1.06 7.56
N ARG A 45 27.20 0.49 8.76
CA ARG A 45 27.88 1.09 9.92
C ARG A 45 29.38 1.25 9.69
N THR A 46 29.99 0.26 9.07
CA THR A 46 31.42 0.29 8.72
C THR A 46 31.69 1.33 7.64
N GLN A 47 30.89 1.35 6.58
CA GLN A 47 31.01 2.29 5.47
C GLN A 47 30.80 3.74 5.90
N SER A 48 29.87 3.98 6.82
CA SER A 48 29.56 5.33 7.30
C SER A 48 30.75 6.02 8.01
N ARG A 49 31.61 5.25 8.65
CA ARG A 49 32.81 5.76 9.34
C ARG A 49 33.86 6.34 8.39
N GLY A 50 33.89 5.88 7.15
CA GLY A 50 34.81 6.36 6.12
C GLY A 50 34.30 7.52 5.28
N LEU A 51 33.08 8.01 5.52
CA LEU A 51 32.48 9.08 4.74
C LEU A 51 33.03 10.47 5.14
N PRO A 52 33.15 11.39 4.17
CA PRO A 52 33.34 12.82 4.47
C PRO A 52 32.25 13.37 5.38
N ARG A 53 32.53 14.41 6.16
CA ARG A 53 31.61 14.96 7.16
C ARG A 53 30.22 15.28 6.60
N GLU A 54 30.14 15.89 5.44
CA GLU A 54 28.86 16.22 4.78
C GLU A 54 28.09 14.95 4.41
N ALA A 55 28.75 13.99 3.79
CA ALA A 55 28.13 12.70 3.43
C ALA A 55 27.75 11.88 4.66
N SER A 56 28.49 11.97 5.75
CA SER A 56 28.17 11.30 7.02
C SER A 56 26.86 11.85 7.62
N PHE A 57 26.64 13.15 7.56
CA PHE A 57 25.38 13.77 7.99
C PHE A 57 24.19 13.32 7.11
N VAL A 58 24.38 13.32 5.80
CA VAL A 58 23.36 12.85 4.85
C VAL A 58 23.09 11.36 5.06
N TYR A 59 24.10 10.54 5.31
CA TYR A 59 23.95 9.12 5.64
C TYR A 59 23.06 8.91 6.85
N ALA A 60 23.30 9.63 7.94
CA ALA A 60 22.50 9.52 9.15
C ALA A 60 21.04 9.92 8.90
N THR A 61 20.83 11.03 8.20
CA THR A 61 19.48 11.53 7.88
C THR A 61 18.71 10.57 6.97
N GLU A 62 19.34 10.10 5.89
CA GLU A 62 18.69 9.19 4.94
C GLU A 62 18.44 7.80 5.52
N SER A 63 19.35 7.29 6.37
CA SER A 63 19.14 6.04 7.09
C SER A 63 17.94 6.13 8.03
N MET A 64 17.79 7.24 8.76
CA MET A 64 16.62 7.46 9.62
C MET A 64 15.33 7.58 8.83
N ARG A 65 15.34 8.30 7.71
CA ARG A 65 14.18 8.43 6.82
C ARG A 65 13.76 7.08 6.23
N LEU A 66 14.73 6.32 5.74
CA LEU A 66 14.50 4.97 5.21
C LEU A 66 13.90 4.06 6.28
N THR A 67 14.47 4.03 7.47
CA THR A 67 13.97 3.22 8.59
C THR A 67 12.53 3.61 8.94
N THR A 68 12.23 4.89 9.07
CA THR A 68 10.88 5.36 9.37
C THR A 68 9.88 4.94 8.29
N ARG A 69 10.24 5.08 7.03
CA ARG A 69 9.42 4.68 5.90
C ARG A 69 9.16 3.17 5.88
N LEU A 70 10.20 2.37 6.13
CA LEU A 70 10.06 0.91 6.20
C LEU A 70 9.19 0.46 7.37
N MET A 71 9.24 1.15 8.52
CA MET A 71 8.34 0.88 9.64
C MET A 71 6.88 1.20 9.30
N GLN A 72 6.63 2.28 8.56
CA GLN A 72 5.29 2.61 8.07
C GLN A 72 4.77 1.54 7.10
N LEU A 73 5.62 1.10 6.17
CA LEU A 73 5.32 0.01 5.23
C LEU A 73 5.02 -1.29 5.97
N ALA A 74 5.84 -1.67 6.95
CA ALA A 74 5.62 -2.86 7.76
C ALA A 74 4.27 -2.82 8.47
N SER A 75 3.91 -1.68 9.07
CA SER A 75 2.64 -1.50 9.75
C SER A 75 1.46 -1.67 8.80
N TRP A 76 1.52 -1.08 7.61
CA TRP A 76 0.48 -1.24 6.59
C TRP A 76 0.36 -2.69 6.11
N LEU A 77 1.50 -3.33 5.82
CA LEU A 77 1.54 -4.72 5.34
C LEU A 77 0.98 -5.70 6.38
N LEU A 78 1.29 -5.50 7.66
CA LEU A 78 0.77 -6.33 8.75
C LEU A 78 -0.73 -6.13 8.96
N LEU A 79 -1.23 -4.90 8.90
CA LEU A 79 -2.66 -4.61 8.98
C LEU A 79 -3.42 -5.26 7.82
N GLN A 80 -2.90 -5.17 6.60
CA GLN A 80 -3.51 -5.79 5.43
C GLN A 80 -3.50 -7.32 5.52
N ARG A 81 -2.42 -7.89 6.02
CA ARG A 81 -2.35 -9.34 6.27
C ARG A 81 -3.41 -9.78 7.26
N ALA A 82 -3.58 -9.06 8.37
CA ALA A 82 -4.60 -9.37 9.37
C ALA A 82 -6.03 -9.31 8.80
N VAL A 83 -6.29 -8.40 7.86
CA VAL A 83 -7.58 -8.37 7.12
C VAL A 83 -7.73 -9.62 6.24
N ASN A 84 -6.70 -9.97 5.49
CA ASN A 84 -6.75 -11.12 4.59
C ASN A 84 -6.90 -12.45 5.34
N GLU A 85 -6.36 -12.54 6.54
CA GLU A 85 -6.49 -13.71 7.44
C GLU A 85 -7.80 -13.71 8.26
N GLY A 86 -8.59 -12.65 8.16
CA GLY A 86 -9.87 -12.51 8.88
C GLY A 86 -9.73 -12.16 10.36
N GLU A 87 -8.54 -11.79 10.80
CA GLU A 87 -8.26 -11.38 12.19
C GLU A 87 -8.71 -9.95 12.48
N LEU A 88 -8.78 -9.11 11.46
CA LEU A 88 -9.16 -7.72 11.54
C LEU A 88 -10.21 -7.38 10.47
N THR A 89 -11.23 -6.62 10.85
CA THR A 89 -12.21 -6.14 9.87
C THR A 89 -11.61 -5.08 8.96
N PRO A 90 -12.02 -4.97 7.69
CA PRO A 90 -11.54 -3.93 6.78
C PRO A 90 -11.72 -2.51 7.34
N GLU A 91 -12.80 -2.27 8.06
CA GLU A 91 -13.11 -0.97 8.66
C GLU A 91 -12.14 -0.62 9.79
N ASN A 92 -11.89 -1.55 10.71
CA ASN A 92 -10.91 -1.36 11.78
C ASN A 92 -9.49 -1.20 11.21
N ALA A 93 -9.13 -1.97 10.19
CA ALA A 93 -7.85 -1.82 9.51
C ALA A 93 -7.70 -0.43 8.87
N ARG A 94 -8.77 0.10 8.28
CA ARG A 94 -8.75 1.46 7.71
C ARG A 94 -8.46 2.51 8.76
N LEU A 95 -9.11 2.42 9.92
CA LEU A 95 -8.88 3.34 11.05
C LEU A 95 -7.43 3.27 11.56
N GLU A 96 -6.88 2.07 11.68
CA GLU A 96 -5.48 1.90 12.08
C GLU A 96 -4.50 2.37 11.01
N LYS A 97 -4.77 2.13 9.73
CA LYS A 97 -3.97 2.65 8.61
C LYS A 97 -3.96 4.18 8.54
N GLU A 98 -5.05 4.84 8.92
CA GLU A 98 -5.11 6.31 8.99
C GLU A 98 -4.15 6.88 10.05
N LYS A 99 -3.88 6.14 11.10
CA LYS A 99 -2.88 6.52 12.13
C LYS A 99 -1.45 6.38 11.60
N VAL A 100 -1.22 5.48 10.67
CA VAL A 100 0.06 5.33 9.97
C VAL A 100 0.15 6.45 8.94
N LYS A 101 0.60 7.62 9.37
CA LYS A 101 0.80 8.75 8.46
C LYS A 101 1.96 8.41 7.53
N PHE A 102 1.65 8.13 6.27
CA PHE A 102 2.65 8.09 5.22
C PHE A 102 3.18 9.51 5.01
N SER A 103 4.23 9.86 5.73
CA SER A 103 4.94 11.13 5.53
C SER A 103 5.66 11.05 4.19
N ALA A 104 4.98 11.44 3.14
CA ALA A 104 5.61 11.75 1.86
C ALA A 104 6.38 13.06 2.01
N THR A 105 7.52 13.03 2.68
CA THR A 105 8.46 14.13 2.57
C THR A 105 9.29 13.84 1.33
N PRO A 106 9.11 14.60 0.23
CA PRO A 106 10.00 14.51 -0.91
C PRO A 106 11.41 14.76 -0.40
N THR A 107 12.27 13.81 -0.50
CA THR A 107 13.68 14.01 -0.24
C THR A 107 14.25 14.70 -1.46
N GLU A 108 14.80 15.89 -1.30
CA GLU A 108 15.65 16.48 -2.34
C GLU A 108 16.89 15.59 -2.50
N ARG A 109 16.83 14.68 -3.46
CA ARG A 109 17.89 13.72 -3.76
C ARG A 109 18.81 14.26 -4.84
N GLY A 110 19.52 15.31 -4.56
CA GLY A 110 20.30 15.94 -5.62
C GLY A 110 21.54 16.71 -5.16
N GLY A 111 21.94 16.60 -3.90
CA GLY A 111 23.13 17.27 -3.41
C GLY A 111 24.40 16.41 -3.47
N PRO A 112 25.59 17.03 -3.40
CA PRO A 112 26.87 16.31 -3.43
C PRO A 112 27.01 15.31 -2.25
N GLY A 113 26.36 15.57 -1.13
CA GLY A 113 26.34 14.63 -0.01
C GLY A 113 25.57 13.35 -0.29
N PHE A 114 24.49 13.40 -1.08
CA PHE A 114 23.72 12.22 -1.47
C PHE A 114 24.49 11.35 -2.46
N SER A 115 25.16 11.93 -3.44
CA SER A 115 25.96 11.19 -4.42
C SER A 115 27.17 10.48 -3.80
N ALA A 116 27.64 10.96 -2.66
CA ALA A 116 28.73 10.34 -1.91
C ALA A 116 28.28 9.22 -0.95
N LEU A 117 26.98 8.96 -0.84
CA LEU A 117 26.46 7.84 -0.04
C LEU A 117 26.90 6.51 -0.64
N PRO A 118 27.07 5.44 0.19
CA PRO A 118 27.31 4.11 -0.32
C PRO A 118 26.24 3.67 -1.33
N ASP A 119 26.67 3.06 -2.43
CA ASP A 119 25.77 2.61 -3.49
C ASP A 119 24.64 1.75 -2.96
N ARG A 120 24.95 0.84 -2.06
CA ARG A 120 23.98 -0.07 -1.46
C ARG A 120 22.89 0.66 -0.65
N LEU A 121 23.25 1.74 0.06
CA LEU A 121 22.25 2.56 0.74
C LEU A 121 21.33 3.27 -0.26
N ARG A 122 21.89 3.82 -1.33
CA ARG A 122 21.10 4.46 -2.40
C ARG A 122 20.16 3.48 -3.08
N ASP A 123 20.59 2.25 -3.31
CA ASP A 123 19.77 1.19 -3.86
C ASP A 123 18.61 0.81 -2.93
N TYR A 124 18.86 0.70 -1.63
CA TYR A 124 17.79 0.44 -0.65
C TYR A 124 16.78 1.58 -0.55
N ILE A 125 17.24 2.83 -0.62
CA ILE A 125 16.36 3.99 -0.67
C ILE A 125 15.44 3.91 -1.90
N ALA A 126 15.99 3.62 -3.07
CA ALA A 126 15.23 3.49 -4.31
C ALA A 126 14.25 2.30 -4.28
N GLN A 127 14.62 1.18 -3.68
CA GLN A 127 13.74 0.03 -3.48
C GLN A 127 12.58 0.38 -2.53
N GLY A 128 12.89 1.05 -1.42
CA GLY A 128 11.89 1.51 -0.46
C GLY A 128 10.86 2.45 -1.08
N ASP A 129 11.30 3.36 -1.95
CA ASP A 129 10.39 4.28 -2.65
C ASP A 129 9.46 3.54 -3.61
N ARG A 130 9.99 2.64 -4.43
CA ARG A 130 9.16 1.84 -5.36
C ARG A 130 8.13 1.00 -4.61
N LEU A 131 8.54 0.40 -3.50
CA LEU A 131 7.64 -0.39 -2.67
C LEU A 131 6.55 0.49 -2.04
N PHE A 132 6.93 1.65 -1.54
CA PHE A 132 6.00 2.62 -0.97
C PHE A 132 4.95 3.09 -1.98
N ASP A 133 5.35 3.41 -3.21
CA ASP A 133 4.44 3.80 -4.28
C ASP A 133 3.45 2.68 -4.62
N ARG A 134 3.93 1.43 -4.69
CA ARG A 134 3.08 0.26 -4.93
C ARG A 134 2.07 0.02 -3.80
N VAL A 135 2.49 0.16 -2.55
CA VAL A 135 1.60 0.07 -1.39
C VAL A 135 0.53 1.16 -1.43
N GLN A 136 0.91 2.39 -1.75
CA GLN A 136 -0.06 3.48 -1.90
C GLN A 136 -1.07 3.23 -3.01
N GLN A 137 -0.63 2.69 -4.15
CA GLN A 137 -1.53 2.32 -5.24
C GLN A 137 -2.50 1.21 -4.81
N PHE A 138 -2.00 0.19 -4.12
CA PHE A 138 -2.82 -0.89 -3.59
C PHE A 138 -3.87 -0.37 -2.59
N ASP A 139 -3.47 0.49 -1.67
CA ASP A 139 -4.36 1.11 -0.69
C ASP A 139 -5.47 1.95 -1.36
N LYS A 140 -5.14 2.69 -2.41
CA LYS A 140 -6.12 3.45 -3.19
C LYS A 140 -7.14 2.56 -3.90
N LEU A 141 -6.70 1.45 -4.48
CA LEU A 141 -7.57 0.48 -5.14
C LEU A 141 -8.53 -0.17 -4.14
N GLU A 142 -8.05 -0.56 -2.96
CA GLU A 142 -8.91 -1.11 -1.92
C GLU A 142 -9.94 -0.11 -1.40
N ARG A 143 -9.55 1.15 -1.20
CA ARG A 143 -10.48 2.22 -0.79
C ARG A 143 -11.54 2.50 -1.86
N GLY A 144 -11.18 2.42 -3.14
CA GLY A 144 -12.11 2.55 -4.26
C GLY A 144 -13.15 1.44 -4.27
N THR A 145 -12.73 0.20 -4.10
CA THR A 145 -13.63 -0.97 -4.06
C THR A 145 -14.55 -0.97 -2.84
N VAL A 146 -14.10 -0.48 -1.70
CA VAL A 146 -14.93 -0.35 -0.48
C VAL A 146 -15.95 0.80 -0.64
N ALA A 147 -15.59 1.89 -1.31
CA ALA A 147 -16.51 3.00 -1.58
C ALA A 147 -17.62 2.61 -2.57
N GLU A 148 -17.33 1.71 -3.52
CA GLU A 148 -18.34 1.13 -4.43
C GLU A 148 -19.18 0.04 -3.75
N ALA A 149 -18.67 -0.60 -2.70
CA ALA A 149 -19.34 -1.60 -1.86
C ALA A 149 -19.94 -0.97 -0.59
N GLY A 150 -20.31 0.33 -0.63
CA GLY A 150 -21.05 1.00 0.44
C GLY A 150 -22.29 0.19 0.83
N PRO A 151 -22.86 0.39 2.04
CA PRO A 151 -23.92 -0.45 2.54
C PRO A 151 -24.98 -0.61 1.46
N ALA A 152 -25.26 -1.85 1.13
CA ALA A 152 -26.30 -2.19 0.17
C ALA A 152 -27.66 -1.76 0.74
N ASP A 153 -27.98 -0.49 0.58
CA ASP A 153 -29.38 -0.02 0.52
C ASP A 153 -29.95 -0.57 -0.77
N THR A 154 -30.39 -1.82 -0.68
CA THR A 154 -30.83 -2.65 -1.80
C THR A 154 -32.15 -2.18 -2.39
N GLU A 155 -32.74 -1.09 -1.90
CA GLU A 155 -34.02 -0.57 -2.40
C GLU A 155 -33.91 0.68 -3.28
N GLY A 156 -32.81 1.45 -3.21
CA GLY A 156 -32.61 2.65 -4.04
C GLY A 156 -31.96 2.41 -5.39
N SER A 157 -31.08 1.41 -5.48
CA SER A 157 -30.20 1.21 -6.64
C SER A 157 -30.92 0.65 -7.87
N ILE A 158 -31.88 -0.25 -7.72
CA ILE A 158 -32.61 -0.87 -8.86
C ILE A 158 -33.65 0.13 -9.42
N GLY A 159 -34.32 0.89 -8.54
CA GLY A 159 -35.25 1.91 -8.93
C GLY A 159 -34.62 3.04 -9.74
N ASP A 160 -33.45 3.52 -9.33
CA ASP A 160 -32.66 4.55 -10.02
C ASP A 160 -32.10 4.07 -11.37
N GLN A 161 -31.63 2.84 -11.44
CA GLN A 161 -31.16 2.24 -12.70
C GLN A 161 -32.29 2.03 -13.70
N LEU A 162 -33.46 1.56 -13.24
CA LEU A 162 -34.65 1.43 -14.06
C LEU A 162 -35.19 2.80 -14.51
N SER A 163 -35.13 3.84 -13.68
CA SER A 163 -35.52 5.20 -14.04
C SER A 163 -34.62 5.79 -15.11
N ARG A 164 -33.30 5.57 -15.01
CA ARG A 164 -32.30 5.99 -16.02
C ARG A 164 -32.48 5.25 -17.35
N LEU A 165 -32.75 3.95 -17.31
CA LEU A 165 -33.04 3.14 -18.51
C LEU A 165 -34.35 3.60 -19.16
N ARG A 166 -35.44 3.88 -18.42
CA ARG A 166 -36.68 4.42 -18.97
C ARG A 166 -36.51 5.81 -19.57
N ALA A 167 -35.68 6.68 -18.95
CA ALA A 167 -35.35 7.97 -19.49
C ALA A 167 -34.55 7.92 -20.79
N ALA A 168 -33.65 6.92 -20.89
CA ALA A 168 -32.83 6.71 -22.10
C ALA A 168 -33.64 6.11 -23.26
N PHE A 169 -34.57 5.21 -22.99
CA PHE A 169 -35.41 4.57 -24.02
C PHE A 169 -36.66 5.38 -24.37
N GLY A 170 -37.14 6.24 -23.46
CA GLY A 170 -38.30 7.12 -23.74
C GLY A 170 -38.05 8.23 -24.76
N LYS A 171 -36.79 8.54 -25.06
CA LYS A 171 -36.39 9.51 -26.08
C LYS A 171 -36.30 8.95 -27.51
N LEU A 172 -36.52 7.67 -27.69
CA LEU A 172 -36.45 7.02 -29.02
C LEU A 172 -37.82 6.80 -29.69
N GLN A 173 -38.89 7.23 -29.07
CA GLN A 173 -40.27 7.07 -29.60
C GLN A 173 -40.99 8.43 -29.71
N GLY A 174 -40.30 9.49 -30.10
CA GLY A 174 -40.91 10.76 -30.43
C GLY A 174 -40.37 11.30 -31.75
#